data_3426f6c7a54ab1b01bd60710505c8818
#
_entry.id   3426f6c7a54ab1b01bd60710505c8818
#
_cell.length_a   1.000
_cell.length_b   1.000
_cell.length_c   1.000
_cell.angle_alpha   90.00
_cell.angle_beta   90.00
_cell.angle_gamma   90.00
#
_symmetry.space_group_name_H-M   'P 1'
#
loop_
_entity.id
_entity.type
_entity.pdbx_description
1 polymer ?
#
loop_
_entity_poly.entity_id
_entity_poly.type
_entity_poly.pdbx_seq_one_letter_code
_entity_poly.pdbx_strand_id
1 'polypeptide(L)'
;MQTLAERVGSLHGESLEQRYRTRGPAYFSRLLRGTHVLSSDELVRLVERAEEQGTLSDAEAQEIYDADLVVRGRRRPDGAPLYLVVEVSVGVGTHDVERAVRRAVLLTRTGVTALPVVAGNWVTPEATEAARAYQVWQLTDGRVIAPSADTSQG
;
A
#
# COMPACT_ATOMS: atom_id res chain seq x y z
N MET A 1 -13.75 -22.76 13.78
CA MET A 1 -14.88 -21.80 13.82
C MET A 1 -14.42 -20.47 14.37
N GLN A 2 -14.77 -19.38 13.71
CA GLN A 2 -14.38 -18.06 14.17
C GLN A 2 -15.27 -17.61 15.32
N THR A 3 -14.70 -16.89 16.25
CA THR A 3 -15.47 -16.27 17.32
C THR A 3 -16.22 -15.07 16.75
N LEU A 4 -17.18 -14.55 17.51
CA LEU A 4 -17.94 -13.38 17.07
C LEU A 4 -17.02 -12.17 16.89
N ALA A 5 -16.08 -11.98 17.81
CA ALA A 5 -15.14 -10.86 17.72
C ALA A 5 -14.27 -10.96 16.46
N GLU A 6 -13.81 -12.17 16.12
CA GLU A 6 -13.02 -12.37 14.91
C GLU A 6 -13.83 -12.08 13.65
N ARG A 7 -15.10 -12.47 13.63
CA ARG A 7 -15.95 -12.20 12.47
C ARG A 7 -16.22 -10.72 12.29
N VAL A 8 -16.45 -10.00 13.39
CA VAL A 8 -16.66 -8.56 13.33
C VAL A 8 -15.39 -7.87 12.85
N GLY A 9 -14.23 -8.28 13.35
CA GLY A 9 -12.96 -7.72 12.92
C GLY A 9 -12.70 -7.95 11.43
N SER A 10 -12.97 -9.17 10.95
CA SER A 10 -12.81 -9.49 9.55
C SER A 10 -13.72 -8.67 8.66
N LEU A 11 -14.99 -8.52 9.05
CA LEU A 11 -15.94 -7.72 8.30
C LEU A 11 -15.54 -6.24 8.28
N HIS A 12 -15.04 -5.73 9.42
CA HIS A 12 -14.57 -4.37 9.47
C HIS A 12 -13.35 -4.18 8.57
N GLY A 13 -12.42 -5.15 8.52
CA GLY A 13 -11.25 -5.10 7.66
C GLY A 13 -11.64 -5.07 6.18
N GLU A 14 -12.56 -5.94 5.77
CA GLU A 14 -13.05 -5.96 4.40
C GLU A 14 -13.76 -4.66 4.05
N SER A 15 -14.58 -4.15 4.96
CA SER A 15 -15.28 -2.91 4.75
C SER A 15 -14.33 -1.73 4.63
N LEU A 16 -13.26 -1.71 5.40
CA LEU A 16 -12.25 -0.67 5.36
C LEU A 16 -11.49 -0.71 4.04
N GLU A 17 -11.07 -1.90 3.60
CA GLU A 17 -10.40 -2.04 2.32
C GLU A 17 -11.30 -1.55 1.17
N GLN A 18 -12.59 -1.92 1.20
CA GLN A 18 -13.54 -1.49 0.19
C GLN A 18 -13.70 0.03 0.20
N ARG A 19 -13.68 0.65 1.37
CA ARG A 19 -13.75 2.10 1.49
C ARG A 19 -12.54 2.78 0.86
N TYR A 20 -11.35 2.25 1.14
CA TYR A 20 -10.12 2.78 0.54
C TYR A 20 -10.13 2.57 -0.98
N ARG A 21 -10.67 1.47 -1.45
CA ARG A 21 -10.75 1.20 -2.88
C ARG A 21 -11.73 2.15 -3.55
N THR A 22 -12.93 2.32 -2.96
CA THR A 22 -13.98 3.14 -3.53
C THR A 22 -13.66 4.63 -3.45
N ARG A 23 -13.07 5.06 -2.35
CA ARG A 23 -12.74 6.46 -2.11
C ARG A 23 -11.25 6.76 -2.28
N GLY A 24 -10.55 5.89 -2.98
CA GLY A 24 -9.11 6.03 -3.17
C GLY A 24 -8.68 7.43 -3.62
N PRO A 25 -9.30 8.00 -4.66
CA PRO A 25 -8.88 9.33 -5.11
C PRO A 25 -8.91 10.39 -3.99
N ALA A 26 -9.91 10.34 -3.12
CA ALA A 26 -9.98 11.28 -2.02
C ALA A 26 -8.94 11.00 -0.94
N TYR A 27 -8.78 9.72 -0.57
CA TYR A 27 -7.85 9.35 0.49
C TYR A 27 -6.39 9.57 0.08
N PHE A 28 -6.05 9.23 -1.17
CA PHE A 28 -4.67 9.30 -1.61
C PHE A 28 -4.30 10.63 -2.28
N SER A 29 -5.24 11.57 -2.36
CA SER A 29 -5.00 12.87 -2.97
C SER A 29 -3.92 13.67 -2.24
N ARG A 30 -3.69 13.38 -0.98
CA ARG A 30 -2.64 14.05 -0.20
C ARG A 30 -1.25 13.56 -0.58
N LEU A 31 -1.18 12.37 -1.17
CA LEU A 31 0.08 11.77 -1.58
C LEU A 31 0.34 11.97 -3.06
N LEU A 32 -0.69 11.88 -3.88
CA LEU A 32 -0.55 11.88 -5.32
C LEU A 32 -1.61 12.75 -5.97
N ARG A 33 -1.30 13.21 -7.19
CA ARG A 33 -2.29 13.82 -8.07
C ARG A 33 -2.78 12.78 -9.06
N GLY A 34 -4.03 12.91 -9.48
CA GLY A 34 -4.58 12.03 -10.49
C GLY A 34 -4.59 10.57 -10.06
N THR A 35 -5.01 10.33 -8.81
CA THR A 35 -4.94 9.00 -8.26
C THR A 35 -5.95 8.07 -8.91
N HIS A 36 -5.53 6.84 -9.14
CA HIS A 36 -6.36 5.80 -9.71
C HIS A 36 -6.01 4.48 -9.01
N VAL A 37 -7.01 3.83 -8.45
CA VAL A 37 -6.82 2.51 -7.85
C VAL A 37 -6.87 1.49 -8.98
N LEU A 38 -5.82 0.70 -9.14
CA LEU A 38 -5.75 -0.25 -10.23
C LEU A 38 -6.80 -1.34 -10.07
N SER A 39 -7.42 -1.71 -11.19
CA SER A 39 -8.25 -2.91 -11.24
C SER A 39 -7.35 -4.14 -11.27
N SER A 40 -7.92 -5.31 -11.01
CA SER A 40 -7.18 -6.56 -11.12
C SER A 40 -6.58 -6.72 -12.52
N ASP A 41 -7.34 -6.39 -13.55
CA ASP A 41 -6.86 -6.52 -14.93
C ASP A 41 -5.67 -5.60 -15.22
N GLU A 42 -5.71 -4.39 -14.69
CA GLU A 42 -4.62 -3.45 -14.88
C GLU A 42 -3.35 -3.93 -14.18
N LEU A 43 -3.51 -4.45 -12.97
CA LEU A 43 -2.36 -4.97 -12.22
C LEU A 43 -1.77 -6.19 -12.90
N VAL A 44 -2.62 -7.10 -13.37
CA VAL A 44 -2.17 -8.31 -14.08
C VAL A 44 -1.37 -7.92 -15.32
N ARG A 45 -1.85 -6.97 -16.11
CA ARG A 45 -1.12 -6.53 -17.32
C ARG A 45 0.26 -5.99 -17.00
N LEU A 46 0.37 -5.21 -15.93
CA LEU A 46 1.65 -4.66 -15.52
C LEU A 46 2.62 -5.75 -15.08
N VAL A 47 2.13 -6.70 -14.28
CA VAL A 47 2.96 -7.76 -13.69
C VAL A 47 3.31 -8.83 -14.72
N GLU A 48 2.38 -9.22 -15.59
CA GLU A 48 2.64 -10.24 -16.61
C GLU A 48 3.76 -9.83 -17.55
N ARG A 49 3.84 -8.56 -17.88
CA ARG A 49 4.92 -8.07 -18.73
C ARG A 49 6.28 -8.33 -18.08
N ALA A 50 6.38 -8.12 -16.77
CA ALA A 50 7.63 -8.37 -16.04
C ALA A 50 7.93 -9.86 -15.94
N GLU A 51 6.89 -10.70 -15.79
CA GLU A 51 7.10 -12.14 -15.81
C GLU A 51 7.63 -12.61 -17.16
N GLU A 52 7.05 -12.11 -18.24
CA GLU A 52 7.49 -12.44 -19.60
C GLU A 52 8.93 -12.02 -19.84
N GLN A 53 9.34 -10.91 -19.26
CA GLN A 53 10.70 -10.42 -19.39
C GLN A 53 11.68 -11.08 -18.40
N GLY A 54 11.17 -11.93 -17.52
CA GLY A 54 12.01 -12.63 -16.55
C GLY A 54 12.43 -11.82 -15.34
N THR A 55 11.83 -10.65 -15.12
CA THR A 55 12.17 -9.81 -13.96
C THR A 55 11.35 -10.16 -12.72
N LEU A 56 10.31 -10.96 -12.87
CA LEU A 56 9.53 -11.48 -11.76
C LEU A 56 9.28 -12.96 -11.97
N SER A 57 9.37 -13.75 -10.90
CA SER A 57 8.96 -15.14 -10.93
C SER A 57 7.45 -15.23 -10.70
N ASP A 58 6.88 -16.41 -10.92
CA ASP A 58 5.45 -16.66 -10.66
C ASP A 58 5.12 -16.39 -9.19
N ALA A 59 5.96 -16.82 -8.27
CA ALA A 59 5.73 -16.62 -6.84
C ALA A 59 5.77 -15.15 -6.47
N GLU A 60 6.69 -14.40 -7.06
CA GLU A 60 6.81 -12.96 -6.83
C GLU A 60 5.60 -12.20 -7.41
N ALA A 61 5.11 -12.64 -8.55
CA ALA A 61 3.90 -12.07 -9.14
C ALA A 61 2.70 -12.29 -8.22
N GLN A 62 2.56 -13.50 -7.69
CA GLN A 62 1.47 -13.80 -6.76
C GLN A 62 1.53 -12.94 -5.51
N GLU A 63 2.72 -12.68 -5.01
CA GLU A 63 2.89 -11.81 -3.85
C GLU A 63 2.36 -10.39 -4.14
N ILE A 64 2.61 -9.88 -5.34
CA ILE A 64 2.09 -8.57 -5.73
C ILE A 64 0.56 -8.61 -5.85
N TYR A 65 0.00 -9.67 -6.43
CA TYR A 65 -1.45 -9.79 -6.57
C TYR A 65 -2.16 -9.86 -5.22
N ASP A 66 -1.47 -10.28 -4.17
CA ASP A 66 -2.04 -10.37 -2.83
C ASP A 66 -2.09 -9.00 -2.13
N ALA A 67 -1.52 -7.97 -2.69
CA ALA A 67 -1.59 -6.63 -2.10
C ALA A 67 -3.05 -6.16 -2.03
N ASP A 68 -3.39 -5.48 -0.96
CA ASP A 68 -4.77 -5.01 -0.78
C ASP A 68 -5.15 -3.98 -1.83
N LEU A 69 -4.30 -3.01 -2.08
CA LEU A 69 -4.53 -2.01 -3.12
C LEU A 69 -3.21 -1.63 -3.78
N VAL A 70 -3.28 -1.35 -5.07
CA VAL A 70 -2.18 -0.70 -5.78
C VAL A 70 -2.77 0.56 -6.42
N VAL A 71 -2.17 1.70 -6.13
CA VAL A 71 -2.67 3.00 -6.57
C VAL A 71 -1.60 3.65 -7.43
N ARG A 72 -1.98 4.25 -8.53
CA ARG A 72 -1.03 5.01 -9.35
C ARG A 72 -1.45 6.47 -9.39
N GLY A 73 -0.48 7.33 -9.64
CA GLY A 73 -0.72 8.75 -9.78
C GLY A 73 0.58 9.45 -10.10
N ARG A 74 0.60 10.75 -9.86
CA ARG A 74 1.78 11.58 -10.10
C ARG A 74 2.23 12.19 -8.78
N ARG A 75 3.52 12.15 -8.54
CA ARG A 75 4.12 12.75 -7.36
C ARG A 75 3.86 14.26 -7.39
N ARG A 76 3.44 14.80 -6.25
CA ARG A 76 3.02 16.19 -6.22
C ARG A 76 4.12 17.20 -6.58
N PRO A 77 5.32 17.10 -6.03
CA PRO A 77 6.33 18.12 -6.32
C PRO A 77 6.73 18.24 -7.78
N ASP A 78 6.89 17.11 -8.48
CA ASP A 78 7.47 17.12 -9.82
C ASP A 78 6.61 16.45 -10.89
N GLY A 79 5.47 15.90 -10.52
CA GLY A 79 4.59 15.23 -11.48
C GLY A 79 5.08 13.89 -11.98
N ALA A 80 6.14 13.33 -11.39
CA ALA A 80 6.66 12.04 -11.82
C ALA A 80 5.67 10.91 -11.53
N PRO A 81 5.57 9.91 -12.42
CA PRO A 81 4.68 8.78 -12.16
C PRO A 81 5.10 8.03 -10.89
N LEU A 82 4.12 7.63 -10.10
CA LEU A 82 4.39 6.96 -8.83
C LEU A 82 3.27 5.99 -8.52
N TYR A 83 3.64 4.80 -8.06
CA TYR A 83 2.69 3.80 -7.60
C TYR A 83 2.78 3.68 -6.09
N LEU A 84 1.67 3.38 -5.45
CA LEU A 84 1.63 3.08 -4.02
C LEU A 84 1.15 1.66 -3.85
N VAL A 85 1.85 0.87 -3.05
CA VAL A 85 1.41 -0.46 -2.66
C VAL A 85 0.88 -0.34 -1.24
N VAL A 86 -0.42 -0.54 -1.07
CA VAL A 86 -1.11 -0.23 0.17
C VAL A 86 -1.61 -1.51 0.82
N GLU A 87 -1.26 -1.69 2.09
CA GLU A 87 -1.82 -2.76 2.91
C GLU A 87 -2.79 -2.13 3.90
N VAL A 88 -4.00 -2.67 3.95
CA VAL A 88 -5.09 -2.10 4.76
C VAL A 88 -5.41 -3.05 5.92
N SER A 89 -5.50 -2.51 7.11
CA SER A 89 -5.86 -3.27 8.29
C SER A 89 -6.56 -2.34 9.27
N VAL A 90 -7.53 -2.82 10.03
CA VAL A 90 -8.19 -2.01 11.05
C VAL A 90 -7.14 -1.54 12.06
N GLY A 91 -6.33 -2.46 12.57
CA GLY A 91 -5.18 -2.13 13.40
C GLY A 91 -3.92 -2.56 12.68
N VAL A 92 -3.13 -1.59 12.22
CA VAL A 92 -1.92 -1.88 11.46
C VAL A 92 -0.83 -2.39 12.39
N GLY A 93 -0.32 -3.57 12.10
CA GLY A 93 0.78 -4.19 12.83
C GLY A 93 2.05 -4.27 11.99
N THR A 94 3.11 -4.83 12.58
CA THR A 94 4.39 -4.93 11.89
C THR A 94 4.33 -5.82 10.65
N HIS A 95 3.46 -6.85 10.65
CA HIS A 95 3.32 -7.69 9.47
C HIS A 95 2.76 -6.92 8.27
N ASP A 96 1.88 -5.95 8.53
CA ASP A 96 1.34 -5.12 7.46
C ASP A 96 2.44 -4.26 6.86
N VAL A 97 3.30 -3.70 7.71
CA VAL A 97 4.44 -2.90 7.27
C VAL A 97 5.39 -3.76 6.41
N GLU A 98 5.71 -4.95 6.88
CA GLU A 98 6.61 -5.85 6.17
C GLU A 98 6.06 -6.25 4.81
N ARG A 99 4.76 -6.54 4.74
CA ARG A 99 4.11 -6.89 3.47
C ARG A 99 4.13 -5.72 2.50
N ALA A 100 3.83 -4.52 2.99
CA ALA A 100 3.84 -3.33 2.14
C ALA A 100 5.23 -3.11 1.52
N VAL A 101 6.27 -3.23 2.34
CA VAL A 101 7.65 -3.07 1.87
C VAL A 101 7.99 -4.13 0.83
N ARG A 102 7.75 -5.39 1.14
CA ARG A 102 8.09 -6.50 0.24
C ARG A 102 7.38 -6.37 -1.10
N ARG A 103 6.09 -6.07 -1.05
CA ARG A 103 5.28 -5.96 -2.27
C ARG A 103 5.63 -4.73 -3.10
N ALA A 104 5.98 -3.62 -2.43
CA ALA A 104 6.45 -2.44 -3.14
C ALA A 104 7.77 -2.67 -3.85
N VAL A 105 8.72 -3.33 -3.17
CA VAL A 105 10.00 -3.68 -3.77
C VAL A 105 9.79 -4.56 -5.00
N LEU A 106 8.91 -5.56 -4.90
CA LEU A 106 8.63 -6.43 -6.04
C LEU A 106 7.99 -5.65 -7.19
N LEU A 107 7.09 -4.73 -6.90
CA LEU A 107 6.45 -3.95 -7.96
C LEU A 107 7.46 -3.08 -8.70
N THR A 108 8.49 -2.60 -8.04
CA THR A 108 9.53 -1.81 -8.72
C THR A 108 10.24 -2.61 -9.82
N ARG A 109 10.22 -3.93 -9.74
CA ARG A 109 10.84 -4.77 -10.78
C ARG A 109 10.08 -4.74 -12.10
N THR A 110 8.87 -4.19 -12.11
CA THR A 110 8.12 -3.98 -13.35
C THR A 110 8.61 -2.72 -14.09
N GLY A 111 9.51 -1.97 -13.50
CA GLY A 111 10.05 -0.75 -14.08
C GLY A 111 9.42 0.53 -13.54
N VAL A 112 8.46 0.43 -12.61
CA VAL A 112 7.81 1.61 -12.05
C VAL A 112 8.45 2.00 -10.73
N THR A 113 8.24 3.24 -10.30
CA THR A 113 8.58 3.66 -8.94
C THR A 113 7.39 3.32 -8.05
N ALA A 114 7.63 2.60 -6.97
CA ALA A 114 6.57 2.21 -6.05
C ALA A 114 7.00 2.45 -4.60
N LEU A 115 6.07 2.96 -3.80
CA LEU A 115 6.30 3.23 -2.39
C LEU A 115 5.33 2.41 -1.54
N PRO A 116 5.78 1.92 -0.38
CA PRO A 116 4.90 1.19 0.53
C PRO A 116 4.06 2.12 1.38
N VAL A 117 2.80 1.75 1.59
CA VAL A 117 1.86 2.51 2.43
C VAL A 117 1.09 1.52 3.29
N VAL A 118 0.87 1.85 4.55
CA VAL A 118 -0.08 1.12 5.39
C VAL A 118 -1.23 2.06 5.73
N ALA A 119 -2.43 1.52 5.78
CA ALA A 119 -3.64 2.30 6.03
C ALA A 119 -4.54 1.57 7.00
N GLY A 120 -5.13 2.28 7.93
CA GLY A 120 -6.01 1.66 8.90
C GLY A 120 -6.61 2.68 9.86
N ASN A 121 -7.29 2.18 10.89
CA ASN A 121 -7.89 3.05 11.90
C ASN A 121 -6.86 3.46 12.96
N TRP A 122 -5.92 2.57 13.25
CA TRP A 122 -4.80 2.89 14.15
C TRP A 122 -3.58 2.06 13.75
N VAL A 123 -2.43 2.47 14.25
CA VAL A 123 -1.15 1.78 14.02
C VAL A 123 -0.53 1.50 15.37
N THR A 124 -0.06 0.28 15.58
CA THR A 124 0.58 -0.07 16.85
C THR A 124 1.91 0.69 16.99
N PRO A 125 2.40 0.90 18.21
CA PRO A 125 3.70 1.55 18.40
C PRO A 125 4.83 0.84 17.66
N GLU A 126 4.83 -0.48 17.67
CA GLU A 126 5.85 -1.28 16.99
C GLU A 126 5.78 -1.08 15.47
N ALA A 127 4.56 -1.03 14.93
CA ALA A 127 4.38 -0.78 13.50
C ALA A 127 4.79 0.63 13.12
N THR A 128 4.55 1.61 13.99
CA THR A 128 4.99 2.98 13.75
C THR A 128 6.50 3.06 13.64
N GLU A 129 7.22 2.36 14.54
CA GLU A 129 8.67 2.32 14.47
C GLU A 129 9.16 1.60 13.22
N ALA A 130 8.54 0.47 12.88
CA ALA A 130 8.89 -0.27 11.68
C ALA A 130 8.63 0.57 10.42
N ALA A 131 7.51 1.29 10.37
CA ALA A 131 7.18 2.13 9.24
C ALA A 131 8.23 3.23 9.05
N ARG A 132 8.67 3.83 10.14
CA ARG A 132 9.72 4.85 10.07
C ARG A 132 11.03 4.25 9.58
N ALA A 133 11.42 3.10 10.14
CA ALA A 133 12.68 2.44 9.79
C ALA A 133 12.71 2.00 8.33
N TYR A 134 11.60 1.52 7.79
CA TYR A 134 11.52 1.02 6.42
C TYR A 134 10.96 2.03 5.43
N GLN A 135 10.78 3.27 5.85
CA GLN A 135 10.29 4.34 4.97
C GLN A 135 8.90 4.05 4.40
N VAL A 136 8.01 3.62 5.26
CA VAL A 136 6.61 3.32 4.90
C VAL A 136 5.71 4.48 5.30
N TRP A 137 4.87 4.92 4.36
CA TRP A 137 3.89 5.95 4.64
C TRP A 137 2.73 5.36 5.45
N GLN A 138 2.16 6.17 6.34
CA GLN A 138 1.02 5.76 7.15
C GLN A 138 -0.18 6.64 6.84
N LEU A 139 -1.34 6.01 6.63
CA LEU A 139 -2.58 6.73 6.40
C LEU A 139 -3.58 6.23 7.44
N THR A 140 -3.90 7.06 8.42
CA THR A 140 -4.81 6.66 9.48
C THR A 140 -5.83 7.76 9.71
N ASP A 141 -7.11 7.38 9.67
CA ASP A 141 -8.18 8.30 10.01
C ASP A 141 -8.07 9.64 9.27
N GLY A 142 -7.74 9.57 7.99
CA GLY A 142 -7.61 10.74 7.15
C GLY A 142 -6.30 11.51 7.30
N ARG A 143 -5.41 11.04 8.16
CA ARG A 143 -4.11 11.68 8.34
C ARG A 143 -3.04 10.93 7.59
N VAL A 144 -2.12 11.67 6.99
CA VAL A 144 -0.97 11.12 6.29
C VAL A 144 0.28 11.41 7.11
N ILE A 145 1.04 10.37 7.42
CA ILE A 145 2.30 10.51 8.14
C ILE A 145 3.42 10.05 7.22
N ALA A 146 4.29 10.97 6.85
CA ALA A 146 5.43 10.66 6.01
C ALA A 146 6.52 10.00 6.85
N PRO A 147 7.22 9.01 6.30
CA PRO A 147 8.22 8.25 7.07
C PRO A 147 9.43 9.05 7.48
N SER A 148 9.79 10.09 6.74
CA SER A 148 11.00 10.82 7.03
C SER A 148 10.75 12.23 7.54
N ALA A 149 9.57 12.49 8.02
CA ALA A 149 9.21 13.83 8.43
C ALA A 149 10.10 14.40 9.52
N ASP A 150 10.64 13.54 10.34
CA ASP A 150 11.42 14.01 11.45
C ASP A 150 12.85 14.29 11.11
N THR A 151 13.35 13.73 10.04
CA THR A 151 14.76 13.87 9.78
C THR A 151 15.09 15.15 9.11
N SER A 152 14.11 15.73 8.53
CA SER A 152 14.42 16.87 7.74
C SER A 152 14.96 17.99 8.53
N GLN A 153 14.76 18.03 9.72
CA GLN A 153 15.16 19.03 10.39
C GLN A 153 16.36 19.00 10.86
N GLY A 154 16.72 18.07 10.71
CA GLY A 154 18.06 18.05 11.17
C GLY A 154 18.73 19.28 10.91
#